data_5cd6a79700bc9753e2cd62eb04e94317
#
_entry.id   5cd6a79700bc9753e2cd62eb04e94317
#
_cell.length_a   1.000
_cell.length_b   1.000
_cell.length_c   1.000
_cell.angle_alpha   90.00
_cell.angle_beta   90.00
_cell.angle_gamma   90.00
#
_symmetry.space_group_name_H-M   'P 1'
#
loop_
_entity.id
_entity.type
_entity.pdbx_description
1 polymer ?
#
loop_
_entity_poly.entity_id
_entity_poly.type
_entity_poly.pdbx_seq_one_letter_code
_entity_poly.pdbx_strand_id
1 'polypeptide(L)'
;MGEVKRGNGIHFKFFSINKRHFHQWEGGEGKVAAQYLTSLYMLAKKAFDEEKYEEAKKLLIQATADYPHNLGEGKLESAQENNLYYLLGAVYDKLGEKDYARECFVKAGDGLSEPVGMMYYNDQPPEMIYYQGLAFDKLGDKAQADIRFNKLIDYGKKHIDDDVRTDYFAVSLPDLLIFEENLSERNKKHCLFMMSLGYKGLGMNEEYRKCADKLLAMDNAHQGIRVHDL
;
A
#
# COMPACT_ATOMS: atom_id res chain seq x y z
N MET A 1 7.49 -7.51 -24.93
CA MET A 1 6.05 -7.85 -25.13
C MET A 1 5.58 -9.12 -24.40
N GLY A 2 6.49 -9.96 -23.83
CA GLY A 2 6.16 -11.23 -23.15
C GLY A 2 5.87 -11.13 -21.65
N GLU A 3 6.41 -10.16 -20.95
CA GLU A 3 6.27 -10.05 -19.47
C GLU A 3 4.93 -9.47 -19.01
N VAL A 4 4.34 -8.53 -19.76
CA VAL A 4 3.01 -7.94 -19.43
C VAL A 4 1.89 -9.00 -19.43
N LYS A 5 1.99 -10.01 -20.32
CA LYS A 5 1.01 -11.11 -20.36
C LYS A 5 1.09 -12.06 -19.15
N ARG A 6 2.28 -12.24 -18.53
CA ARG A 6 2.41 -13.10 -17.34
C ARG A 6 1.79 -12.45 -16.09
N GLY A 7 2.00 -11.17 -15.86
CA GLY A 7 1.38 -10.45 -14.75
C GLY A 7 -0.14 -10.45 -14.82
N ASN A 8 -0.70 -10.12 -15.98
CA ASN A 8 -2.16 -10.13 -16.18
C ASN A 8 -2.78 -11.52 -16.00
N GLY A 9 -2.07 -12.60 -16.34
CA GLY A 9 -2.56 -13.96 -16.20
C GLY A 9 -2.69 -14.39 -14.73
N ILE A 10 -1.80 -13.93 -13.84
CA ILE A 10 -1.84 -14.25 -12.42
C ILE A 10 -2.98 -13.49 -11.75
N HIS A 11 -3.11 -12.18 -11.99
CA HIS A 11 -4.21 -11.38 -11.44
C HIS A 11 -5.57 -11.89 -11.93
N PHE A 12 -5.72 -12.21 -13.20
CA PHE A 12 -6.96 -12.76 -13.74
C PHE A 12 -7.32 -14.12 -13.12
N LYS A 13 -6.34 -15.01 -12.90
CA LYS A 13 -6.55 -16.29 -12.21
C LYS A 13 -6.97 -16.08 -10.76
N PHE A 14 -6.35 -15.15 -10.05
CA PHE A 14 -6.75 -14.83 -8.68
C PHE A 14 -8.19 -14.28 -8.62
N PHE A 15 -8.57 -13.44 -9.55
CA PHE A 15 -9.92 -12.91 -9.68
C PHE A 15 -10.99 -14.00 -9.90
N SER A 16 -10.67 -15.05 -10.66
CA SER A 16 -11.58 -16.18 -10.87
C SER A 16 -11.72 -17.08 -9.64
N ILE A 17 -10.87 -16.92 -8.62
CA ILE A 17 -10.89 -17.68 -7.37
C ILE A 17 -11.78 -17.01 -6.30
N ASN A 18 -12.25 -15.77 -6.53
CA ASN A 18 -13.05 -14.99 -5.58
C ASN A 18 -14.38 -15.65 -5.15
N LYS A 19 -14.83 -16.69 -5.87
CA LYS A 19 -16.01 -17.49 -5.52
C LYS A 19 -15.70 -18.66 -4.56
N ARG A 20 -14.44 -18.87 -4.22
CA ARG A 20 -14.00 -19.92 -3.33
C ARG A 20 -13.85 -19.41 -1.90
N HIS A 21 -14.22 -20.23 -0.95
CA HIS A 21 -13.98 -20.01 0.46
C HIS A 21 -12.57 -20.47 0.81
N PHE A 22 -11.81 -19.62 1.49
CA PHE A 22 -10.48 -19.94 2.01
C PHE A 22 -10.58 -20.17 3.51
N HIS A 23 -9.89 -21.17 4.02
CA HIS A 23 -9.79 -21.36 5.44
C HIS A 23 -8.79 -20.38 6.02
N GLN A 24 -9.17 -19.73 7.11
CA GLN A 24 -8.25 -18.93 7.89
C GLN A 24 -7.23 -19.83 8.58
N TRP A 25 -6.01 -19.32 8.73
CA TRP A 25 -4.97 -19.97 9.52
C TRP A 25 -4.29 -18.91 10.39
N GLU A 26 -3.75 -19.30 11.53
CA GLU A 26 -3.03 -18.42 12.43
C GLU A 26 -1.85 -17.75 11.71
N GLY A 27 -1.77 -16.41 11.77
CA GLY A 27 -0.79 -15.60 11.04
C GLY A 27 -1.11 -15.38 9.55
N GLY A 28 -2.30 -15.81 9.09
CA GLY A 28 -2.79 -15.61 7.73
C GLY A 28 -3.93 -14.61 7.61
N GLU A 29 -4.32 -14.00 8.73
CA GLU A 29 -5.42 -13.06 8.83
C GLU A 29 -5.24 -11.89 7.85
N GLY A 30 -6.28 -11.62 7.07
CA GLY A 30 -6.30 -10.54 6.09
C GLY A 30 -5.49 -10.79 4.81
N LYS A 31 -4.63 -11.81 4.73
CA LYS A 31 -3.72 -12.01 3.57
C LYS A 31 -4.46 -12.28 2.28
N VAL A 32 -5.53 -13.09 2.32
CA VAL A 32 -6.34 -13.39 1.13
C VAL A 32 -7.09 -12.13 0.67
N ALA A 33 -7.70 -11.42 1.62
CA ALA A 33 -8.38 -10.16 1.38
C ALA A 33 -7.43 -9.10 0.81
N ALA A 34 -6.27 -8.93 1.42
CA ALA A 34 -5.25 -7.98 0.96
C ALA A 34 -4.77 -8.30 -0.47
N GLN A 35 -4.54 -9.57 -0.80
CA GLN A 35 -4.14 -9.97 -2.15
C GLN A 35 -5.24 -9.70 -3.18
N TYR A 36 -6.50 -9.91 -2.82
CA TYR A 36 -7.64 -9.58 -3.67
C TYR A 36 -7.71 -8.07 -3.93
N LEU A 37 -7.62 -7.25 -2.89
CA LEU A 37 -7.63 -5.79 -2.99
C LEU A 37 -6.44 -5.25 -3.80
N THR A 38 -5.23 -5.79 -3.56
CA THR A 38 -4.05 -5.45 -4.35
C THR A 38 -4.24 -5.76 -5.85
N SER A 39 -4.87 -6.89 -6.16
CA SER A 39 -5.15 -7.26 -7.55
C SER A 39 -6.12 -6.30 -8.23
N LEU A 40 -7.19 -5.90 -7.52
CA LEU A 40 -8.14 -4.90 -8.01
C LEU A 40 -7.49 -3.53 -8.18
N TYR A 41 -6.69 -3.11 -7.20
CA TYR A 41 -5.94 -1.86 -7.27
C TYR A 41 -5.02 -1.80 -8.49
N MET A 42 -4.21 -2.84 -8.73
CA MET A 42 -3.30 -2.87 -9.88
C MET A 42 -4.02 -2.88 -11.22
N LEU A 43 -5.16 -3.60 -11.32
CA LEU A 43 -5.99 -3.58 -12.52
C LEU A 43 -6.63 -2.21 -12.75
N ALA A 44 -7.13 -1.58 -11.69
CA ALA A 44 -7.70 -0.24 -11.75
C ALA A 44 -6.64 0.80 -12.12
N LYS A 45 -5.45 0.71 -11.54
CA LYS A 45 -4.33 1.58 -11.87
C LYS A 45 -3.95 1.46 -13.34
N LYS A 46 -3.84 0.23 -13.86
CA LYS A 46 -3.59 -0.01 -15.27
C LYS A 46 -4.68 0.60 -16.16
N ALA A 47 -5.95 0.41 -15.81
CA ALA A 47 -7.07 1.00 -16.55
C ALA A 47 -7.01 2.55 -16.50
N PHE A 48 -6.64 3.13 -15.36
CA PHE A 48 -6.43 4.58 -15.21
C PHE A 48 -5.32 5.10 -16.13
N ASP A 49 -4.16 4.42 -16.16
CA ASP A 49 -3.03 4.77 -17.01
C ASP A 49 -3.34 4.66 -18.52
N GLU A 50 -4.27 3.74 -18.87
CA GLU A 50 -4.81 3.58 -20.22
C GLU A 50 -6.02 4.53 -20.51
N GLU A 51 -6.30 5.49 -19.63
CA GLU A 51 -7.42 6.45 -19.69
C GLU A 51 -8.83 5.79 -19.73
N LYS A 52 -8.93 4.54 -19.30
CA LYS A 52 -10.19 3.78 -19.20
C LYS A 52 -10.85 4.04 -17.84
N TYR A 53 -11.23 5.28 -17.57
CA TYR A 53 -11.66 5.73 -16.25
C TYR A 53 -12.91 5.02 -15.73
N GLU A 54 -13.88 4.69 -16.60
CA GLU A 54 -15.07 3.95 -16.18
C GLU A 54 -14.76 2.48 -15.79
N GLU A 55 -13.77 1.85 -16.41
CA GLU A 55 -13.29 0.51 -16.03
C GLU A 55 -12.56 0.59 -14.68
N ALA A 56 -11.68 1.57 -14.50
CA ALA A 56 -10.99 1.82 -13.25
C ALA A 56 -11.98 2.08 -12.09
N LYS A 57 -13.01 2.89 -12.33
CA LYS A 57 -14.10 3.17 -11.38
C LYS A 57 -14.80 1.90 -10.91
N LYS A 58 -15.19 1.02 -11.84
CA LYS A 58 -15.83 -0.27 -11.50
C LYS A 58 -14.95 -1.13 -10.60
N LEU A 59 -13.68 -1.27 -10.94
CA LEU A 59 -12.73 -2.09 -10.16
C LEU A 59 -12.53 -1.54 -8.74
N LEU A 60 -12.45 -0.22 -8.59
CA LEU A 60 -12.28 0.43 -7.28
C LEU A 60 -13.56 0.38 -6.44
N ILE A 61 -14.73 0.53 -7.03
CA ILE A 61 -16.00 0.34 -6.32
C ILE A 61 -16.11 -1.11 -5.85
N GLN A 62 -15.74 -2.08 -6.67
CA GLN A 62 -15.71 -3.48 -6.27
C GLN A 62 -14.73 -3.72 -5.09
N ALA A 63 -13.61 -3.01 -5.04
CA ALA A 63 -12.65 -3.12 -3.93
C ALA A 63 -13.16 -2.47 -2.63
N THR A 64 -13.88 -1.37 -2.71
CA THR A 64 -14.28 -0.56 -1.55
C THR A 64 -15.70 -0.85 -1.04
N ALA A 65 -16.68 -1.00 -1.94
CA ALA A 65 -18.09 -1.15 -1.59
C ALA A 65 -18.62 -2.58 -1.77
N ASP A 66 -18.20 -3.26 -2.83
CA ASP A 66 -18.73 -4.58 -3.22
C ASP A 66 -17.78 -5.72 -2.83
N TYR A 67 -17.09 -5.57 -1.73
CA TYR A 67 -16.14 -6.57 -1.24
C TYR A 67 -16.84 -7.93 -1.02
N PRO A 68 -16.36 -9.03 -1.61
CA PRO A 68 -17.02 -10.33 -1.49
C PRO A 68 -16.73 -10.96 -0.13
N HIS A 69 -17.79 -11.19 0.65
CA HIS A 69 -17.72 -11.85 1.97
C HIS A 69 -17.38 -13.34 1.92
N ASN A 70 -17.30 -13.94 0.73
CA ASN A 70 -17.08 -15.37 0.55
C ASN A 70 -15.59 -15.77 0.41
N LEU A 71 -14.66 -14.87 0.66
CA LEU A 71 -13.22 -15.18 0.64
C LEU A 71 -12.73 -15.96 1.87
N GLY A 72 -13.61 -16.23 2.83
CA GLY A 72 -13.27 -16.93 4.07
C GLY A 72 -13.12 -16.00 5.26
N GLU A 73 -12.80 -14.75 4.99
CA GLU A 73 -12.72 -13.68 5.98
C GLU A 73 -13.24 -12.37 5.38
N GLY A 74 -13.73 -11.47 6.23
CA GLY A 74 -14.03 -10.09 5.85
C GLY A 74 -12.77 -9.23 5.82
N LYS A 75 -12.93 -7.98 5.42
CA LYS A 75 -11.89 -6.98 5.68
C LYS A 75 -11.77 -6.79 7.20
N LEU A 76 -10.54 -6.70 7.69
CA LEU A 76 -10.29 -6.32 9.07
C LEU A 76 -10.81 -4.89 9.30
N GLU A 77 -11.38 -4.60 10.47
CA GLU A 77 -11.86 -3.26 10.81
C GLU A 77 -10.75 -2.20 10.75
N SER A 78 -9.52 -2.63 11.02
CA SER A 78 -8.31 -1.80 10.94
C SER A 78 -7.70 -1.72 9.55
N ALA A 79 -8.27 -2.40 8.54
CA ALA A 79 -7.72 -2.39 7.18
C ALA A 79 -7.72 -0.96 6.62
N GLN A 80 -6.54 -0.49 6.26
CA GLN A 80 -6.36 0.81 5.64
C GLN A 80 -6.59 0.69 4.13
N GLU A 81 -7.33 1.63 3.56
CA GLU A 81 -7.71 1.66 2.14
C GLU A 81 -7.38 3.00 1.48
N ASN A 82 -6.43 3.74 2.04
CA ASN A 82 -6.07 5.08 1.58
C ASN A 82 -5.68 5.10 0.09
N ASN A 83 -4.95 4.09 -0.38
CA ASN A 83 -4.56 3.93 -1.78
C ASN A 83 -5.77 3.73 -2.71
N LEU A 84 -6.75 2.93 -2.29
CA LEU A 84 -7.97 2.67 -3.06
C LEU A 84 -8.80 3.94 -3.20
N TYR A 85 -9.06 4.63 -2.09
CA TYR A 85 -9.83 5.88 -2.10
C TYR A 85 -9.09 7.00 -2.83
N TYR A 86 -7.77 7.10 -2.70
CA TYR A 86 -6.99 8.07 -3.46
C TYR A 86 -7.14 7.85 -4.97
N LEU A 87 -6.95 6.62 -5.45
CA LEU A 87 -7.07 6.31 -6.87
C LEU A 87 -8.52 6.52 -7.37
N LEU A 88 -9.52 6.14 -6.56
CA LEU A 88 -10.93 6.37 -6.88
C LEU A 88 -11.24 7.87 -6.98
N GLY A 89 -10.70 8.68 -6.07
CA GLY A 89 -10.80 10.14 -6.15
C GLY A 89 -10.16 10.71 -7.42
N ALA A 90 -8.98 10.20 -7.80
CA ALA A 90 -8.33 10.60 -9.04
C ALA A 90 -9.14 10.20 -10.29
N VAL A 91 -9.79 9.04 -10.26
CA VAL A 91 -10.70 8.59 -11.34
C VAL A 91 -11.91 9.52 -11.45
N TYR A 92 -12.58 9.82 -10.32
CA TYR A 92 -13.72 10.76 -10.31
C TYR A 92 -13.32 12.16 -10.79
N ASP A 93 -12.12 12.61 -10.42
CA ASP A 93 -11.58 13.89 -10.87
C ASP A 93 -11.41 13.94 -12.41
N LYS A 94 -10.92 12.85 -13.02
CA LYS A 94 -10.80 12.71 -14.49
C LYS A 94 -12.15 12.62 -15.19
N LEU A 95 -13.15 12.02 -14.55
CA LEU A 95 -14.53 11.97 -15.07
C LEU A 95 -15.31 13.28 -14.88
N GLY A 96 -14.73 14.27 -14.19
CA GLY A 96 -15.40 15.55 -13.91
C GLY A 96 -16.36 15.50 -12.73
N GLU A 97 -16.44 14.40 -12.00
CA GLU A 97 -17.31 14.17 -10.83
C GLU A 97 -16.64 14.73 -9.54
N LYS A 98 -16.50 16.06 -9.47
CA LYS A 98 -15.65 16.75 -8.47
C LYS A 98 -16.08 16.52 -7.01
N ASP A 99 -17.38 16.42 -6.75
CA ASP A 99 -17.89 16.19 -5.38
C ASP A 99 -17.49 14.80 -4.88
N TYR A 100 -17.70 13.77 -5.70
CA TYR A 100 -17.26 12.40 -5.39
C TYR A 100 -15.74 12.28 -5.26
N ALA A 101 -15.00 12.99 -6.12
CA ALA A 101 -13.54 13.05 -6.02
C ALA A 101 -13.10 13.59 -4.66
N ARG A 102 -13.70 14.72 -4.22
CA ARG A 102 -13.42 15.32 -2.92
C ARG A 102 -13.73 14.39 -1.76
N GLU A 103 -14.91 13.74 -1.78
CA GLU A 103 -15.28 12.75 -0.75
C GLU A 103 -14.25 11.60 -0.64
N CYS A 104 -13.81 11.09 -1.79
CA CYS A 104 -12.79 10.05 -1.83
C CYS A 104 -11.44 10.53 -1.28
N PHE A 105 -10.99 11.76 -1.61
CA PHE A 105 -9.75 12.30 -1.06
C PHE A 105 -9.85 12.55 0.46
N VAL A 106 -11.01 12.95 0.98
CA VAL A 106 -11.22 13.05 2.44
C VAL A 106 -11.05 11.68 3.10
N LYS A 107 -11.68 10.63 2.56
CA LYS A 107 -11.51 9.26 3.06
C LYS A 107 -10.06 8.76 2.93
N ALA A 108 -9.39 9.10 1.83
CA ALA A 108 -7.98 8.74 1.63
C ALA A 108 -7.03 9.45 2.60
N GLY A 109 -7.42 10.60 3.13
CA GLY A 109 -6.64 11.37 4.12
C GLY A 109 -6.80 10.88 5.56
N ASP A 110 -7.81 10.04 5.84
CA ASP A 110 -8.16 9.60 7.18
C ASP A 110 -7.35 8.38 7.65
N GLY A 111 -7.39 8.09 8.96
CA GLY A 111 -6.79 6.92 9.57
C GLY A 111 -5.45 7.17 10.28
N LEU A 112 -4.79 6.07 10.67
CA LEU A 112 -3.52 6.11 11.39
C LEU A 112 -2.43 6.76 10.53
N SER A 113 -1.59 7.59 11.13
CA SER A 113 -0.56 8.35 10.40
C SER A 113 0.83 8.28 11.04
N GLU A 114 1.01 7.41 12.04
CA GLU A 114 2.33 7.21 12.65
C GLU A 114 3.02 6.01 11.99
N PRO A 115 4.23 6.19 11.46
CA PRO A 115 5.02 5.09 10.93
C PRO A 115 5.38 4.08 12.01
N VAL A 116 5.41 2.80 11.65
CA VAL A 116 5.75 1.67 12.54
C VAL A 116 6.71 0.71 11.86
N GLY A 117 7.28 -0.23 12.63
CA GLY A 117 8.30 -1.17 12.14
C GLY A 117 7.81 -2.30 11.25
N MET A 118 6.51 -2.44 11.01
CA MET A 118 5.91 -3.55 10.23
C MET A 118 6.35 -4.93 10.74
N MET A 119 6.30 -5.10 12.05
CA MET A 119 6.63 -6.38 12.71
C MET A 119 5.42 -7.29 12.84
N TYR A 120 4.22 -6.72 12.89
CA TYR A 120 2.98 -7.44 13.15
C TYR A 120 1.98 -7.23 12.00
N TYR A 121 1.06 -8.18 11.84
CA TYR A 121 0.05 -8.19 10.77
C TYR A 121 -0.93 -7.00 10.82
N ASN A 122 -1.06 -6.37 11.98
CA ASN A 122 -1.94 -5.19 12.19
C ASN A 122 -1.18 -3.86 12.15
N ASP A 123 0.13 -3.89 11.90
CA ASP A 123 0.91 -2.67 11.71
C ASP A 123 0.49 -1.96 10.41
N GLN A 124 0.41 -0.63 10.48
CA GLN A 124 0.02 0.16 9.31
C GLN A 124 1.09 0.14 8.23
N PRO A 125 0.74 -0.24 6.99
CA PRO A 125 1.66 -0.12 5.86
C PRO A 125 2.03 1.34 5.58
N PRO A 126 3.32 1.65 5.38
CA PRO A 126 3.78 3.03 5.22
C PRO A 126 3.21 3.74 3.98
N GLU A 127 2.88 2.99 2.94
CA GLU A 127 2.23 3.54 1.75
C GLU A 127 0.85 4.15 2.05
N MET A 128 0.17 3.73 3.10
CA MET A 128 -1.11 4.34 3.49
C MET A 128 -0.89 5.78 3.96
N ILE A 129 0.19 6.05 4.72
CA ILE A 129 0.57 7.41 5.12
C ILE A 129 0.96 8.26 3.90
N TYR A 130 1.63 7.67 2.92
CA TYR A 130 1.96 8.33 1.66
C TYR A 130 0.70 8.77 0.91
N TYR A 131 -0.31 7.87 0.79
CA TYR A 131 -1.57 8.21 0.14
C TYR A 131 -2.39 9.25 0.92
N GLN A 132 -2.31 9.26 2.26
CA GLN A 132 -2.86 10.37 3.06
C GLN A 132 -2.22 11.71 2.63
N GLY A 133 -0.90 11.75 2.52
CA GLY A 133 -0.19 12.94 2.06
C GLY A 133 -0.63 13.41 0.68
N LEU A 134 -0.72 12.47 -0.28
CA LEU A 134 -1.21 12.78 -1.63
C LEU A 134 -2.66 13.29 -1.63
N ALA A 135 -3.51 12.74 -0.76
CA ALA A 135 -4.90 13.15 -0.64
C ALA A 135 -5.02 14.57 -0.07
N PHE A 136 -4.24 14.92 0.96
CA PHE A 136 -4.17 16.28 1.48
C PHE A 136 -3.70 17.29 0.44
N ASP A 137 -2.71 16.92 -0.39
CA ASP A 137 -2.26 17.77 -1.51
C ASP A 137 -3.41 18.03 -2.51
N LYS A 138 -4.20 16.99 -2.85
CA LYS A 138 -5.40 17.11 -3.69
C LYS A 138 -6.50 17.97 -3.07
N LEU A 139 -6.61 17.98 -1.76
CA LEU A 139 -7.56 18.82 -1.01
C LEU A 139 -7.07 20.25 -0.83
N GLY A 140 -5.83 20.56 -1.22
CA GLY A 140 -5.22 21.88 -1.08
C GLY A 140 -4.56 22.13 0.29
N ASP A 141 -4.47 21.14 1.15
CA ASP A 141 -3.79 21.21 2.46
C ASP A 141 -2.34 20.74 2.35
N LYS A 142 -1.50 21.56 1.75
CA LYS A 142 -0.08 21.27 1.55
C LYS A 142 0.67 21.02 2.88
N ALA A 143 0.26 21.73 3.94
CA ALA A 143 0.90 21.58 5.24
C ALA A 143 0.71 20.17 5.82
N GLN A 144 -0.52 19.63 5.75
CA GLN A 144 -0.80 18.26 6.17
C GLN A 144 -0.13 17.23 5.26
N ALA A 145 -0.05 17.48 3.96
CA ALA A 145 0.69 16.63 3.03
C ALA A 145 2.17 16.51 3.42
N ASP A 146 2.83 17.65 3.60
CA ASP A 146 4.25 17.71 3.96
C ASP A 146 4.53 17.05 5.33
N ILE A 147 3.63 17.19 6.30
CA ILE A 147 3.73 16.48 7.60
C ILE A 147 3.76 14.97 7.38
N ARG A 148 2.87 14.41 6.55
CA ARG A 148 2.83 12.95 6.28
C ARG A 148 4.11 12.46 5.63
N PHE A 149 4.61 13.18 4.61
CA PHE A 149 5.83 12.82 3.91
C PHE A 149 7.07 12.92 4.80
N ASN A 150 7.17 13.97 5.63
CA ASN A 150 8.28 14.12 6.56
C ASN A 150 8.28 13.04 7.66
N LYS A 151 7.12 12.64 8.19
CA LYS A 151 7.04 11.52 9.15
C LYS A 151 7.69 10.24 8.62
N LEU A 152 7.46 9.90 7.35
CA LEU A 152 8.07 8.74 6.72
C LEU A 152 9.59 8.87 6.59
N ILE A 153 10.08 10.06 6.21
CA ILE A 153 11.51 10.33 6.09
C ILE A 153 12.19 10.29 7.45
N ASP A 154 11.61 10.96 8.44
CA ASP A 154 12.20 11.08 9.78
C ASP A 154 12.26 9.73 10.48
N TYR A 155 11.19 8.92 10.36
CA TYR A 155 11.20 7.55 10.86
C TYR A 155 12.31 6.73 10.21
N GLY A 156 12.38 6.73 8.89
CA GLY A 156 13.38 5.97 8.15
C GLY A 156 14.81 6.37 8.53
N LYS A 157 15.08 7.67 8.59
CA LYS A 157 16.41 8.17 9.00
C LYS A 157 16.80 7.79 10.43
N LYS A 158 15.83 7.81 11.34
CA LYS A 158 16.06 7.52 12.75
C LYS A 158 16.31 6.04 13.01
N HIS A 159 15.61 5.16 12.27
CA HIS A 159 15.53 3.74 12.58
C HIS A 159 16.28 2.81 11.61
N ILE A 160 16.90 3.34 10.55
CA ILE A 160 17.51 2.52 9.49
C ILE A 160 18.67 1.62 10.00
N ASP A 161 19.36 2.03 11.03
CA ASP A 161 20.50 1.30 11.60
C ASP A 161 20.16 0.64 12.95
N ASP A 162 18.87 0.52 13.31
CA ASP A 162 18.46 -0.14 14.54
C ASP A 162 18.80 -1.63 14.50
N ASP A 163 19.32 -2.15 15.62
CA ASP A 163 19.50 -3.59 15.85
C ASP A 163 18.15 -4.19 16.30
N VAL A 164 17.38 -4.68 15.32
CA VAL A 164 16.04 -5.18 15.57
C VAL A 164 16.08 -6.60 16.11
N ARG A 165 15.40 -6.81 17.25
CA ARG A 165 15.26 -8.11 17.91
C ARG A 165 13.79 -8.42 18.13
N THR A 166 13.44 -9.70 18.02
CA THR A 166 12.07 -10.16 18.30
C THR A 166 11.86 -10.22 19.80
N ASP A 167 10.74 -9.67 20.27
CA ASP A 167 10.27 -9.91 21.64
C ASP A 167 9.48 -11.23 21.66
N TYR A 168 10.07 -12.27 22.26
CA TYR A 168 9.42 -13.60 22.38
C TYR A 168 8.18 -13.59 23.29
N PHE A 169 7.96 -12.52 24.03
CA PHE A 169 6.79 -12.36 24.90
C PHE A 169 5.69 -11.51 24.25
N ALA A 170 5.84 -11.12 22.99
CA ALA A 170 4.80 -10.40 22.27
C ALA A 170 3.51 -11.24 22.20
N VAL A 171 2.39 -10.62 22.53
CA VAL A 171 1.07 -11.27 22.51
C VAL A 171 0.63 -11.60 21.08
N SER A 172 1.09 -10.82 20.09
CA SER A 172 0.79 -11.03 18.68
C SER A 172 1.93 -11.75 17.99
N LEU A 173 1.61 -12.69 17.10
CA LEU A 173 2.62 -13.33 16.27
C LEU A 173 3.22 -12.32 15.29
N PRO A 174 4.56 -12.26 15.17
CA PRO A 174 5.20 -11.42 14.19
C PRO A 174 4.89 -11.92 12.77
N ASP A 175 4.70 -10.99 11.82
CA ASP A 175 4.48 -11.32 10.40
C ASP A 175 5.82 -11.62 9.69
N LEU A 176 6.57 -12.58 10.24
CA LEU A 176 7.88 -12.98 9.73
C LEU A 176 8.24 -14.41 10.17
N LEU A 177 9.15 -15.03 9.43
CA LEU A 177 9.76 -16.31 9.80
C LEU A 177 11.01 -16.04 10.67
N ILE A 178 10.83 -16.07 11.99
CA ILE A 178 11.83 -15.66 13.01
C ILE A 178 13.23 -16.29 12.80
N PHE A 179 13.27 -17.52 12.27
CA PHE A 179 14.52 -18.28 12.14
C PHE A 179 15.21 -18.13 10.78
N GLU A 180 14.56 -17.47 9.79
CA GLU A 180 15.04 -17.39 8.41
C GLU A 180 15.31 -15.95 7.96
N GLU A 181 14.86 -14.95 8.70
CA GLU A 181 15.02 -13.54 8.33
C GLU A 181 16.05 -12.81 9.20
N ASN A 182 16.90 -12.03 8.53
CA ASN A 182 17.69 -11.01 9.19
C ASN A 182 16.81 -9.77 9.45
N LEU A 183 16.37 -9.60 10.69
CA LEU A 183 15.44 -8.54 11.08
C LEU A 183 16.01 -7.15 10.86
N SER A 184 17.32 -6.94 11.10
CA SER A 184 17.96 -5.65 10.86
C SER A 184 18.03 -5.34 9.35
N GLU A 185 18.20 -6.35 8.49
CA GLU A 185 18.14 -6.18 7.04
C GLU A 185 16.69 -5.88 6.56
N ARG A 186 15.70 -6.57 7.13
CA ARG A 186 14.29 -6.29 6.88
C ARG A 186 13.94 -4.85 7.28
N ASN A 187 14.34 -4.43 8.48
CA ASN A 187 14.17 -3.05 8.95
C ASN A 187 14.82 -2.03 7.99
N LYS A 188 16.03 -2.31 7.54
CA LYS A 188 16.74 -1.43 6.60
C LYS A 188 15.98 -1.28 5.28
N LYS A 189 15.47 -2.37 4.72
CA LYS A 189 14.61 -2.33 3.50
C LYS A 189 13.34 -1.51 3.75
N HIS A 190 12.70 -1.73 4.88
CA HIS A 190 11.50 -1.00 5.28
C HIS A 190 11.75 0.51 5.44
N CYS A 191 12.81 0.90 6.13
CA CYS A 191 13.21 2.31 6.27
C CYS A 191 13.55 2.97 4.92
N LEU A 192 14.24 2.27 4.03
CA LEU A 192 14.53 2.76 2.68
C LEU A 192 13.24 2.96 1.88
N PHE A 193 12.27 2.05 2.01
CA PHE A 193 10.95 2.18 1.38
C PHE A 193 10.20 3.41 1.90
N MET A 194 10.12 3.59 3.23
CA MET A 194 9.50 4.78 3.84
C MET A 194 10.12 6.09 3.34
N MET A 195 11.46 6.17 3.34
CA MET A 195 12.16 7.35 2.84
C MET A 195 11.87 7.59 1.35
N SER A 196 11.80 6.53 0.54
CA SER A 196 11.45 6.66 -0.88
C SER A 196 10.06 7.27 -1.06
N LEU A 197 9.05 6.78 -0.31
CA LEU A 197 7.70 7.33 -0.32
C LEU A 197 7.68 8.80 0.08
N GLY A 198 8.32 9.14 1.19
CA GLY A 198 8.35 10.50 1.70
C GLY A 198 9.05 11.48 0.74
N TYR A 199 10.23 11.14 0.22
CA TYR A 199 10.94 11.97 -0.73
C TYR A 199 10.18 12.14 -2.05
N LYS A 200 9.53 11.08 -2.56
CA LYS A 200 8.68 11.16 -3.74
C LYS A 200 7.51 12.13 -3.51
N GLY A 201 6.85 12.05 -2.34
CA GLY A 201 5.75 12.94 -1.97
C GLY A 201 6.16 14.41 -1.91
N LEU A 202 7.36 14.71 -1.44
CA LEU A 202 7.93 16.07 -1.43
C LEU A 202 8.49 16.52 -2.78
N GLY A 203 8.53 15.66 -3.81
CA GLY A 203 9.16 15.96 -5.10
C GLY A 203 10.70 16.00 -5.08
N MET A 204 11.32 15.44 -4.03
CA MET A 204 12.77 15.36 -3.85
C MET A 204 13.34 14.17 -4.65
N ASN A 205 13.39 14.31 -5.97
CA ASN A 205 13.65 13.21 -6.89
C ASN A 205 15.04 12.56 -6.76
N GLU A 206 16.07 13.30 -6.36
CA GLU A 206 17.42 12.76 -6.19
C GLU A 206 17.49 11.85 -4.94
N GLU A 207 16.94 12.30 -3.83
CA GLU A 207 16.88 11.57 -2.56
C GLU A 207 16.00 10.32 -2.71
N TYR A 208 14.88 10.47 -3.39
CA TYR A 208 13.99 9.36 -3.73
C TYR A 208 14.77 8.27 -4.49
N ARG A 209 15.46 8.62 -5.60
CA ARG A 209 16.23 7.65 -6.39
C ARG A 209 17.32 6.97 -5.57
N LYS A 210 18.06 7.73 -4.77
CA LYS A 210 19.11 7.16 -3.88
C LYS A 210 18.55 6.09 -2.93
N CYS A 211 17.37 6.31 -2.36
CA CYS A 211 16.72 5.33 -1.48
C CYS A 211 16.17 4.14 -2.26
N ALA A 212 15.46 4.39 -3.37
CA ALA A 212 14.87 3.34 -4.21
C ALA A 212 15.94 2.41 -4.82
N ASP A 213 17.04 2.97 -5.34
CA ASP A 213 18.14 2.18 -5.92
C ASP A 213 18.82 1.30 -4.87
N LYS A 214 19.04 1.83 -3.66
CA LYS A 214 19.58 1.03 -2.54
C LYS A 214 18.63 -0.10 -2.14
N LEU A 215 17.34 0.19 -2.08
CA LEU A 215 16.32 -0.82 -1.77
C LEU A 215 16.28 -1.92 -2.84
N LEU A 216 16.26 -1.55 -4.11
CA LEU A 216 16.23 -2.51 -5.23
C LEU A 216 17.53 -3.33 -5.34
N ALA A 217 18.67 -2.79 -4.90
CA ALA A 217 19.91 -3.55 -4.79
C ALA A 217 19.84 -4.63 -3.69
N MET A 218 19.07 -4.42 -2.63
CA MET A 218 18.84 -5.39 -1.55
C MET A 218 17.69 -6.37 -1.88
N ASP A 219 16.67 -5.89 -2.58
CA ASP A 219 15.47 -6.64 -2.95
C ASP A 219 14.94 -6.17 -4.31
N ASN A 220 15.39 -6.80 -5.36
CA ASN A 220 15.01 -6.45 -6.74
C ASN A 220 13.54 -6.76 -7.07
N ALA A 221 12.83 -7.45 -6.20
CA ALA A 221 11.42 -7.82 -6.35
C ALA A 221 10.50 -7.09 -5.36
N HIS A 222 11.00 -6.06 -4.67
CA HIS A 222 10.25 -5.34 -3.63
C HIS A 222 8.86 -4.89 -4.11
N GLN A 223 7.82 -5.47 -3.50
CA GLN A 223 6.45 -5.28 -3.98
C GLN A 223 5.97 -3.83 -3.86
N GLY A 224 6.29 -3.15 -2.76
CA GLY A 224 5.89 -1.76 -2.53
C GLY A 224 6.37 -0.82 -3.64
N ILE A 225 7.62 -0.97 -4.10
CA ILE A 225 8.15 -0.20 -5.24
C ILE A 225 7.31 -0.46 -6.51
N ARG A 226 6.98 -1.72 -6.78
CA ARG A 226 6.28 -2.11 -8.02
C ARG A 226 4.80 -1.75 -8.01
N VAL A 227 4.13 -1.92 -6.87
CA VAL A 227 2.69 -1.67 -6.75
C VAL A 227 2.39 -0.17 -6.78
N HIS A 228 3.26 0.63 -6.16
CA HIS A 228 3.03 2.07 -5.99
C HIS A 228 3.83 2.93 -6.99
N ASP A 229 4.45 2.32 -8.01
CA ASP A 229 5.29 2.98 -9.04
C ASP A 229 6.35 3.90 -8.42
N LEU A 230 7.09 3.37 -7.50
CA LEU A 230 8.21 4.05 -6.89
C LEU A 230 9.49 3.79 -7.66
#